data_66daed4bca79802e3a45e8f0cfbaf849
#
_entry.id   66daed4bca79802e3a45e8f0cfbaf849
#
_cell.length_a   1.000
_cell.length_b   1.000
_cell.length_c   1.000
_cell.angle_alpha   90.00
_cell.angle_beta   90.00
_cell.angle_gamma   90.00
#
_symmetry.space_group_name_H-M   'P 1'
#
loop_
_entity.id
_entity.type
_entity.pdbx_description
1 polymer ?
#
loop_
_entity_poly.entity_id
_entity_poly.type
_entity_poly.pdbx_seq_one_letter_code
_entity_poly.pdbx_strand_id
1 'polypeptide(L)'
;SLANGFFGYAVSEAEYGAQYYEGGHTLYGPHTLDFLAAQSARLSDDLMRTGGVDDYPRESRFELLSHHYWPDGDPDRTWSRSWRQAATFHRGEEDSGPYWSWRFIGEPPGDLRLHEPLLRILRSDNRGTLVDDESGDMRLRLIDGDVEGQGLYEVRWYHPPVAEEGRFQLEVRAGANAPALISPAFP
;
A
#
# COMPACT_ATOMS: atom_id res chain seq x y z
N SER A 1 15.58 16.42 18.06
CA SER A 1 15.81 17.71 17.42
C SER A 1 14.84 17.91 16.26
N LEU A 2 14.32 19.10 16.08
CA LEU A 2 13.47 19.47 14.95
C LEU A 2 14.23 20.39 13.95
N ALA A 3 15.56 20.36 14.03
CA ALA A 3 16.40 21.14 13.12
C ALA A 3 16.52 20.44 11.76
N ASN A 4 16.49 21.21 10.69
CA ASN A 4 16.79 20.79 9.31
C ASN A 4 15.92 19.67 8.71
N GLY A 5 14.73 19.47 9.22
CA GLY A 5 13.80 18.47 8.73
C GLY A 5 13.49 17.36 9.75
N PHE A 6 12.43 16.64 9.47
CA PHE A 6 11.97 15.53 10.29
C PHE A 6 12.12 14.23 9.49
N PHE A 7 12.85 13.27 10.05
CA PHE A 7 13.10 11.96 9.44
C PHE A 7 12.63 10.78 10.32
N GLY A 8 11.71 11.05 11.24
CA GLY A 8 11.23 10.06 12.22
C GLY A 8 12.02 10.10 13.52
N TYR A 9 12.11 8.97 14.17
CA TYR A 9 12.81 8.78 15.43
C TYR A 9 14.16 8.08 15.23
N ALA A 10 14.98 8.14 16.24
CA ALA A 10 16.24 7.41 16.32
C ALA A 10 16.35 6.79 17.71
N VAL A 11 16.04 5.53 17.82
CA VAL A 11 16.07 4.76 19.06
C VAL A 11 17.27 3.83 19.09
N SER A 12 17.62 3.31 20.26
CA SER A 12 18.61 2.25 20.40
C SER A 12 18.13 0.95 19.75
N GLU A 13 19.07 0.04 19.43
CA GLU A 13 18.74 -1.27 18.87
C GLU A 13 17.76 -2.05 19.75
N ALA A 14 17.90 -1.97 21.08
CA ALA A 14 17.03 -2.64 22.03
C ALA A 14 15.59 -2.08 21.99
N GLU A 15 15.44 -0.77 21.92
CA GLU A 15 14.13 -0.11 21.80
C GLU A 15 13.51 -0.34 20.43
N TYR A 16 14.34 -0.37 19.38
CA TYR A 16 13.87 -0.75 18.04
C TYR A 16 13.30 -2.17 18.03
N GLY A 17 13.97 -3.11 18.68
CA GLY A 17 13.48 -4.49 18.81
C GLY A 17 12.16 -4.62 19.59
N ALA A 18 11.90 -3.71 20.53
CA ALA A 18 10.64 -3.67 21.28
C ALA A 18 9.44 -3.13 20.47
N GLN A 19 9.69 -2.41 19.38
CA GLN A 19 8.67 -1.87 18.47
C GLN A 19 7.57 -1.04 19.15
N TYR A 20 7.92 -0.31 20.23
CA TYR A 20 7.05 0.71 20.79
C TYR A 20 6.93 1.91 19.82
N TYR A 21 6.21 2.95 20.21
CA TYR A 21 5.88 4.08 19.35
C TYR A 21 7.10 4.65 18.60
N GLU A 22 8.18 4.99 19.29
CA GLU A 22 9.38 5.53 18.68
C GLU A 22 10.13 4.49 17.85
N GLY A 23 10.21 3.25 18.34
CA GLY A 23 10.83 2.12 17.61
C GLY A 23 10.13 1.84 16.31
N GLY A 24 8.80 1.78 16.33
CA GLY A 24 7.97 1.58 15.14
C GLY A 24 8.04 2.72 14.11
N HIS A 25 8.45 3.93 14.54
CA HIS A 25 8.63 5.10 13.68
C HIS A 25 10.10 5.42 13.37
N THR A 26 11.03 4.53 13.68
CA THR A 26 12.44 4.64 13.29
C THR A 26 12.64 4.06 11.90
N LEU A 27 12.60 4.93 10.88
CA LEU A 27 12.49 4.54 9.47
C LEU A 27 13.72 3.83 8.91
N TYR A 28 14.91 4.09 9.45
CA TYR A 28 16.18 3.61 8.90
C TYR A 28 16.76 2.40 9.65
N GLY A 29 15.97 1.78 10.53
CA GLY A 29 16.33 0.53 11.19
C GLY A 29 17.07 0.68 12.52
N PRO A 30 17.51 -0.44 13.12
CA PRO A 30 17.96 -0.50 14.53
C PRO A 30 19.24 0.30 14.82
N HIS A 31 20.07 0.58 13.82
CA HIS A 31 21.35 1.28 13.99
C HIS A 31 21.27 2.79 13.73
N THR A 32 20.07 3.36 13.59
CA THR A 32 19.87 4.77 13.28
C THR A 32 20.50 5.69 14.34
N LEU A 33 20.29 5.39 15.62
CA LEU A 33 20.87 6.20 16.71
C LEU A 33 22.39 6.15 16.70
N ASP A 34 22.99 4.96 16.58
CA ASP A 34 24.44 4.78 16.58
C ASP A 34 25.10 5.51 15.42
N PHE A 35 24.49 5.43 14.23
CA PHE A 35 24.95 6.16 13.05
C PHE A 35 24.94 7.67 13.31
N LEU A 36 23.82 8.23 13.78
CA LEU A 36 23.69 9.67 14.05
C LEU A 36 24.64 10.14 15.12
N ALA A 37 24.82 9.37 16.20
CA ALA A 37 25.77 9.67 17.26
C ALA A 37 27.21 9.69 16.73
N ALA A 38 27.60 8.70 15.93
CA ALA A 38 28.93 8.64 15.33
C ALA A 38 29.17 9.82 14.36
N GLN A 39 28.20 10.15 13.51
CA GLN A 39 28.33 11.30 12.62
C GLN A 39 28.41 12.64 13.38
N SER A 40 27.61 12.81 14.43
CA SER A 40 27.65 14.00 15.26
C SER A 40 28.99 14.17 15.97
N ALA A 41 29.56 13.08 16.51
CA ALA A 41 30.89 13.10 17.10
C ALA A 41 31.97 13.48 16.07
N ARG A 42 31.96 12.85 14.89
CA ARG A 42 32.88 13.14 13.79
C ARG A 42 32.82 14.62 13.38
N LEU A 43 31.60 15.13 13.13
CA LEU A 43 31.41 16.52 12.74
C LEU A 43 31.89 17.51 13.82
N SER A 44 31.68 17.18 15.09
CA SER A 44 32.18 17.99 16.22
C SER A 44 33.71 18.02 16.27
N ASP A 45 34.36 16.86 16.12
CA ASP A 45 35.83 16.75 16.07
C ASP A 45 36.43 17.51 14.89
N ASP A 46 35.84 17.39 13.70
CA ASP A 46 36.27 18.12 12.51
C ASP A 46 36.15 19.65 12.71
N LEU A 47 35.01 20.10 13.23
CA LEU A 47 34.80 21.52 13.52
C LEU A 47 35.82 22.07 14.55
N MET A 48 36.09 21.32 15.60
CA MET A 48 37.08 21.73 16.62
C MET A 48 38.52 21.74 16.09
N ARG A 49 38.85 20.83 15.18
CA ARG A 49 40.19 20.68 14.64
C ARG A 49 40.49 21.66 13.49
N THR A 50 39.54 21.91 12.61
CA THR A 50 39.76 22.66 11.35
C THR A 50 38.96 23.95 11.27
N GLY A 51 38.05 24.22 12.20
CA GLY A 51 37.12 25.37 12.16
C GLY A 51 36.00 25.22 11.12
N GLY A 52 35.89 24.09 10.46
CA GLY A 52 34.87 23.81 9.46
C GLY A 52 34.72 22.31 9.14
N VAL A 53 33.75 21.96 8.36
CA VAL A 53 33.52 20.61 7.87
C VAL A 53 33.61 20.62 6.36
N ASP A 54 34.71 20.11 5.81
CA ASP A 54 35.00 20.15 4.38
C ASP A 54 34.39 18.99 3.58
N ASP A 55 34.13 17.88 4.22
CA ASP A 55 33.61 16.64 3.61
C ASP A 55 32.14 16.42 3.94
N TYR A 56 31.32 17.42 3.67
CA TYR A 56 29.88 17.30 3.77
C TYR A 56 29.30 16.86 2.42
N PRO A 57 28.56 15.75 2.34
CA PRO A 57 27.90 15.40 1.10
C PRO A 57 26.97 16.56 0.69
N ARG A 58 27.36 17.22 -0.40
CA ARG A 58 26.53 18.29 -0.96
C ARG A 58 25.19 17.67 -1.35
N GLU A 59 24.14 18.28 -0.86
CA GLU A 59 22.72 17.99 -1.10
C GLU A 59 22.45 16.92 -2.17
N SER A 60 22.29 15.67 -1.75
CA SER A 60 21.37 14.85 -2.49
C SER A 60 19.98 15.43 -2.24
N ARG A 61 19.36 15.97 -3.27
CA ARG A 61 17.94 16.31 -3.20
C ARG A 61 17.18 15.03 -2.97
N PHE A 62 16.94 14.71 -1.71
CA PHE A 62 16.11 13.60 -1.33
C PHE A 62 14.66 14.08 -1.39
N GLU A 63 14.05 13.91 -2.53
CA GLU A 63 12.61 14.15 -2.69
C GLU A 63 11.87 12.88 -2.29
N LEU A 64 11.40 12.81 -1.05
CA LEU A 64 10.53 11.73 -0.57
C LEU A 64 9.29 11.52 -1.45
N LEU A 65 8.85 12.59 -2.13
CA LEU A 65 7.68 12.56 -3.00
C LEU A 65 7.97 12.02 -4.41
N SER A 66 9.23 11.94 -4.82
CA SER A 66 9.61 11.45 -6.15
C SER A 66 9.99 9.97 -6.19
N HIS A 67 10.06 9.31 -5.04
CA HIS A 67 10.21 7.86 -4.98
C HIS A 67 8.84 7.18 -5.10
N HIS A 68 8.31 7.23 -6.30
CA HIS A 68 7.24 6.31 -6.66
C HIS A 68 7.84 4.91 -6.78
N TYR A 69 7.35 3.97 -6.01
CA TYR A 69 7.69 2.54 -6.17
C TYR A 69 7.25 2.01 -7.54
N TRP A 70 6.38 2.76 -8.21
CA TRP A 70 5.82 2.47 -9.50
C TRP A 70 6.04 3.68 -10.40
N PRO A 71 6.36 3.46 -11.69
CA PRO A 71 6.42 4.56 -12.67
C PRO A 71 5.11 5.35 -12.66
N ASP A 72 5.19 6.64 -12.92
CA ASP A 72 3.99 7.44 -13.17
C ASP A 72 3.18 6.80 -14.28
N GLY A 73 1.87 6.81 -14.11
CA GLY A 73 0.96 6.32 -15.13
C GLY A 73 0.99 7.17 -16.39
N ASP A 74 0.61 6.57 -17.50
CA ASP A 74 0.38 7.29 -18.75
C ASP A 74 -1.08 7.77 -18.79
N PRO A 75 -1.34 9.08 -18.62
CA PRO A 75 -2.71 9.62 -18.58
C PRO A 75 -3.48 9.42 -19.89
N ASP A 76 -2.78 9.22 -21.01
CA ASP A 76 -3.38 9.03 -22.32
C ASP A 76 -3.65 7.55 -22.65
N ARG A 77 -3.14 6.63 -21.82
CA ARG A 77 -3.28 5.20 -22.02
C ARG A 77 -4.56 4.67 -21.39
N THR A 78 -5.38 4.00 -22.18
CA THR A 78 -6.55 3.27 -21.68
C THR A 78 -6.17 1.83 -21.37
N TRP A 79 -6.52 1.37 -20.17
CA TRP A 79 -6.26 0.03 -19.70
C TRP A 79 -7.49 -0.86 -19.87
N SER A 80 -7.27 -2.12 -20.20
CA SER A 80 -8.29 -3.15 -20.13
C SER A 80 -8.22 -3.87 -18.79
N ARG A 81 -9.36 -4.31 -18.26
CA ARG A 81 -9.44 -5.17 -17.09
C ARG A 81 -10.04 -6.52 -17.43
N SER A 82 -9.52 -7.58 -16.84
CA SER A 82 -10.05 -8.93 -17.05
C SER A 82 -9.91 -9.79 -15.80
N TRP A 83 -10.89 -10.65 -15.55
CA TRP A 83 -10.83 -11.63 -14.46
C TRP A 83 -9.80 -12.72 -14.78
N ARG A 84 -8.94 -13.03 -13.82
CA ARG A 84 -8.02 -14.17 -13.86
C ARG A 84 -8.51 -15.31 -12.98
N GLN A 85 -9.26 -14.98 -11.94
CA GLN A 85 -9.91 -15.96 -11.07
C GLN A 85 -11.31 -15.47 -10.72
N ALA A 86 -12.28 -16.34 -10.86
CA ALA A 86 -13.66 -16.09 -10.42
C ALA A 86 -13.78 -16.12 -8.90
N ALA A 87 -14.94 -15.74 -8.38
CA ALA A 87 -15.25 -15.80 -6.96
C ALA A 87 -14.91 -17.19 -6.38
N THR A 88 -14.07 -17.21 -5.37
CA THR A 88 -13.66 -18.42 -4.66
C THR A 88 -13.86 -18.20 -3.17
N PHE A 89 -14.62 -19.08 -2.54
CA PHE A 89 -14.85 -19.03 -1.09
C PHE A 89 -13.74 -19.74 -0.33
N HIS A 90 -13.25 -19.11 0.72
CA HIS A 90 -12.28 -19.66 1.65
C HIS A 90 -12.87 -19.68 3.06
N ARG A 91 -12.73 -20.81 3.75
CA ARG A 91 -13.19 -20.93 5.13
C ARG A 91 -12.37 -20.09 6.11
N GLY A 92 -11.18 -19.62 5.65
CA GLY A 92 -10.24 -18.89 6.48
C GLY A 92 -9.42 -19.80 7.38
N GLU A 93 -8.39 -19.23 7.98
CA GLU A 93 -7.65 -19.83 9.11
C GLU A 93 -8.22 -19.26 10.42
N GLU A 94 -7.80 -19.83 11.57
CA GLU A 94 -8.36 -19.54 12.89
C GLU A 94 -8.47 -18.04 13.22
N ASP A 95 -7.56 -17.23 12.70
CA ASP A 95 -7.49 -15.78 12.94
C ASP A 95 -8.10 -14.89 11.83
N SER A 96 -8.38 -15.42 10.64
CA SER A 96 -8.80 -14.58 9.50
C SER A 96 -10.30 -14.66 9.18
N GLY A 97 -10.99 -15.64 9.70
CA GLY A 97 -12.40 -15.89 9.38
C GLY A 97 -12.64 -16.23 7.89
N PRO A 98 -13.89 -16.49 7.50
CA PRO A 98 -14.22 -16.79 6.12
C PRO A 98 -14.14 -15.55 5.23
N TYR A 99 -13.76 -15.77 3.96
CA TYR A 99 -13.69 -14.70 2.97
C TYR A 99 -13.91 -15.21 1.55
N TRP A 100 -14.34 -14.31 0.66
CA TRP A 100 -14.33 -14.50 -0.78
C TRP A 100 -13.08 -13.89 -1.39
N SER A 101 -12.54 -14.48 -2.45
CA SER A 101 -11.43 -13.90 -3.21
C SER A 101 -11.69 -13.93 -4.72
N TRP A 102 -11.09 -12.95 -5.41
CA TRP A 102 -11.05 -12.82 -6.87
C TRP A 102 -9.66 -12.38 -7.29
N ARG A 103 -9.30 -12.67 -8.53
CA ARG A 103 -8.11 -12.07 -9.13
C ARG A 103 -8.44 -11.44 -10.46
N PHE A 104 -7.89 -10.27 -10.70
CA PHE A 104 -8.02 -9.57 -11.97
C PHE A 104 -6.69 -8.96 -12.39
N ILE A 105 -6.54 -8.77 -13.72
CA ILE A 105 -5.51 -7.92 -14.30
C ILE A 105 -6.16 -6.59 -14.64
N GLY A 106 -5.47 -5.51 -14.35
CA GLY A 106 -5.88 -4.14 -14.61
C GLY A 106 -4.69 -3.24 -14.83
N GLU A 107 -4.91 -1.94 -14.72
CA GLU A 107 -3.90 -0.92 -14.80
C GLU A 107 -2.72 -1.18 -13.88
N PRO A 108 -1.51 -0.69 -14.20
CA PRO A 108 -0.37 -0.79 -13.30
C PRO A 108 -0.65 -0.06 -11.98
N PRO A 109 0.05 -0.42 -10.88
CA PRO A 109 -0.20 0.17 -9.57
C PRO A 109 -0.12 1.70 -9.50
N GLY A 110 0.71 2.32 -10.34
CA GLY A 110 0.83 3.78 -10.43
C GLY A 110 -0.41 4.48 -10.99
N ASP A 111 -1.25 3.77 -11.74
CA ASP A 111 -2.48 4.32 -12.34
C ASP A 111 -3.73 4.09 -11.49
N LEU A 112 -3.61 3.29 -10.41
CA LEU A 112 -4.71 3.08 -9.47
C LEU A 112 -4.95 4.33 -8.62
N ARG A 113 -6.19 4.79 -8.58
CA ARG A 113 -6.62 5.89 -7.71
C ARG A 113 -7.07 5.36 -6.35
N LEU A 114 -6.09 4.98 -5.51
CA LEU A 114 -6.36 4.40 -4.19
C LEU A 114 -6.96 5.40 -3.16
N HIS A 115 -7.04 6.67 -3.51
CA HIS A 115 -7.70 7.70 -2.70
C HIS A 115 -9.22 7.80 -2.97
N GLU A 116 -9.73 7.05 -3.93
CA GLU A 116 -11.15 6.92 -4.25
C GLU A 116 -11.57 5.47 -4.00
N PRO A 117 -12.81 5.21 -3.51
CA PRO A 117 -13.30 3.84 -3.39
C PRO A 117 -13.22 3.11 -4.74
N LEU A 118 -12.49 2.01 -4.77
CA LEU A 118 -12.25 1.23 -5.99
C LEU A 118 -13.15 0.00 -6.09
N LEU A 119 -13.44 -0.61 -4.95
CA LEU A 119 -14.13 -1.90 -4.87
C LEU A 119 -15.49 -1.76 -4.22
N ARG A 120 -16.48 -2.51 -4.71
CA ARG A 120 -17.76 -2.67 -4.00
C ARG A 120 -18.43 -4.00 -4.29
N ILE A 121 -19.15 -4.51 -3.31
CA ILE A 121 -20.06 -5.64 -3.47
C ILE A 121 -21.46 -5.12 -3.75
N LEU A 122 -22.01 -5.55 -4.86
CA LEU A 122 -23.35 -5.23 -5.30
C LEU A 122 -24.28 -6.42 -5.02
N ARG A 123 -25.54 -6.12 -4.68
CA ARG A 123 -26.60 -7.12 -4.70
C ARG A 123 -27.08 -7.32 -6.12
N SER A 124 -27.18 -8.55 -6.60
CA SER A 124 -27.64 -8.85 -7.96
C SER A 124 -29.11 -8.50 -8.22
N ASP A 125 -29.88 -8.21 -7.18
CA ASP A 125 -31.26 -7.79 -7.25
C ASP A 125 -31.47 -6.27 -7.38
N ASN A 126 -30.42 -5.53 -7.74
CA ASN A 126 -30.40 -4.08 -7.86
C ASN A 126 -30.71 -3.29 -6.58
N ARG A 127 -30.62 -3.89 -5.41
CA ARG A 127 -30.82 -3.21 -4.11
C ARG A 127 -29.63 -2.32 -3.69
N GLY A 128 -28.65 -2.12 -4.57
CA GLY A 128 -27.54 -1.21 -4.35
C GLY A 128 -26.26 -1.88 -3.83
N THR A 129 -25.38 -1.05 -3.32
CA THR A 129 -24.09 -1.47 -2.73
C THR A 129 -24.34 -2.08 -1.34
N LEU A 130 -23.75 -3.25 -1.08
CA LEU A 130 -23.76 -3.87 0.23
C LEU A 130 -22.59 -3.36 1.08
N VAL A 131 -21.40 -3.37 0.50
CA VAL A 131 -20.13 -2.98 1.14
C VAL A 131 -19.16 -2.46 0.09
N ASP A 132 -18.29 -1.57 0.47
CA ASP A 132 -17.18 -1.06 -0.32
C ASP A 132 -15.85 -1.19 0.44
N ASP A 133 -14.76 -0.76 -0.19
CA ASP A 133 -13.42 -0.85 0.39
C ASP A 133 -13.12 0.21 1.47
N GLU A 134 -14.05 1.12 1.75
CA GLU A 134 -13.97 2.02 2.91
C GLU A 134 -14.40 1.31 4.23
N SER A 135 -15.12 0.20 4.14
CA SER A 135 -15.66 -0.51 5.30
C SER A 135 -14.62 -1.31 6.11
N GLY A 136 -13.44 -1.55 5.58
CA GLY A 136 -12.39 -2.37 6.20
C GLY A 136 -12.56 -3.88 5.98
N ASP A 137 -13.71 -4.36 5.53
CA ASP A 137 -13.94 -5.78 5.23
C ASP A 137 -13.46 -6.19 3.83
N MET A 138 -13.08 -5.23 3.00
CA MET A 138 -12.51 -5.46 1.69
C MET A 138 -11.03 -5.09 1.65
N ARG A 139 -10.24 -5.91 0.97
CA ARG A 139 -8.81 -5.67 0.77
C ARG A 139 -8.40 -5.89 -0.67
N LEU A 140 -7.67 -4.94 -1.21
CA LEU A 140 -6.93 -5.08 -2.47
C LEU A 140 -5.48 -5.43 -2.16
N ARG A 141 -4.98 -6.48 -2.81
CA ARG A 141 -3.59 -6.91 -2.70
C ARG A 141 -2.97 -6.91 -4.09
N LEU A 142 -1.81 -6.32 -4.22
CA LEU A 142 -0.98 -6.49 -5.39
C LEU A 142 -0.28 -7.85 -5.30
N ILE A 143 -0.46 -8.70 -6.29
CA ILE A 143 0.20 -10.00 -6.40
C ILE A 143 1.44 -9.91 -7.27
N ASP A 144 1.33 -9.19 -8.39
CA ASP A 144 2.42 -8.92 -9.31
C ASP A 144 2.23 -7.52 -9.92
N GLY A 145 3.25 -6.72 -9.90
CA GLY A 145 3.20 -5.33 -10.37
C GLY A 145 3.47 -5.17 -11.85
N ASP A 146 3.94 -6.21 -12.53
CA ASP A 146 4.31 -6.14 -13.95
C ASP A 146 3.99 -7.45 -14.69
N VAL A 147 2.73 -7.66 -14.97
CA VAL A 147 2.26 -8.70 -15.89
C VAL A 147 2.00 -8.06 -17.24
N GLU A 148 2.98 -8.09 -18.11
CA GLU A 148 2.91 -7.46 -19.45
C GLU A 148 2.55 -5.95 -19.39
N GLY A 149 3.13 -5.25 -18.42
CA GLY A 149 2.89 -3.82 -18.17
C GLY A 149 1.61 -3.52 -17.42
N GLN A 150 0.93 -4.52 -16.86
CA GLN A 150 -0.28 -4.38 -16.05
C GLN A 150 -0.10 -4.98 -14.65
N GLY A 151 -0.94 -4.61 -13.71
CA GLY A 151 -0.97 -5.19 -12.37
C GLY A 151 -1.86 -6.43 -12.27
N LEU A 152 -1.41 -7.45 -11.56
CA LEU A 152 -2.25 -8.57 -11.10
C LEU A 152 -2.66 -8.33 -9.66
N TYR A 153 -3.94 -8.26 -9.43
CA TYR A 153 -4.53 -7.95 -8.13
C TYR A 153 -5.36 -9.11 -7.60
N GLU A 154 -5.38 -9.24 -6.26
CA GLU A 154 -6.30 -10.09 -5.53
C GLU A 154 -7.21 -9.21 -4.66
N VAL A 155 -8.52 -9.36 -4.83
CA VAL A 155 -9.53 -8.78 -3.94
C VAL A 155 -9.95 -9.82 -2.93
N ARG A 156 -10.07 -9.44 -1.66
CA ARG A 156 -10.63 -10.26 -0.60
C ARG A 156 -11.76 -9.50 0.09
N TRP A 157 -12.90 -10.17 0.24
CA TRP A 157 -14.02 -9.71 1.04
C TRP A 157 -14.18 -10.62 2.24
N TYR A 158 -13.93 -10.07 3.42
CA TYR A 158 -13.98 -10.75 4.71
C TYR A 158 -15.37 -10.63 5.33
N HIS A 159 -15.69 -11.56 6.23
CA HIS A 159 -16.94 -11.58 7.01
C HIS A 159 -18.20 -11.41 6.15
N PRO A 160 -18.35 -12.16 5.04
CA PRO A 160 -19.56 -12.06 4.25
C PRO A 160 -20.77 -12.45 5.13
N PRO A 161 -21.91 -11.80 4.98
CA PRO A 161 -23.09 -12.10 5.78
C PRO A 161 -23.54 -13.56 5.53
N VAL A 162 -23.60 -14.35 6.61
CA VAL A 162 -23.91 -15.80 6.57
C VAL A 162 -25.41 -16.04 6.33
N ALA A 163 -26.26 -15.04 6.57
CA ALA A 163 -27.71 -15.18 6.61
C ALA A 163 -28.46 -14.51 5.44
N GLU A 164 -27.77 -13.91 4.49
CA GLU A 164 -28.45 -13.29 3.37
C GLU A 164 -28.56 -14.25 2.20
N GLU A 165 -29.76 -14.76 1.97
CA GLU A 165 -30.13 -15.37 0.70
C GLU A 165 -30.02 -14.31 -0.39
N GLY A 166 -29.07 -14.43 -1.27
CA GLY A 166 -28.87 -13.49 -2.34
C GLY A 166 -27.70 -13.87 -3.24
N ARG A 167 -27.66 -13.22 -4.37
CA ARG A 167 -26.50 -13.28 -5.24
C ARG A 167 -25.79 -11.96 -5.21
N PHE A 168 -24.49 -12.02 -5.13
CA PHE A 168 -23.62 -10.86 -5.06
C PHE A 168 -22.75 -10.77 -6.33
N GLN A 169 -22.27 -9.58 -6.61
CA GLN A 169 -21.29 -9.30 -7.66
C GLN A 169 -20.21 -8.38 -7.08
N LEU A 170 -18.96 -8.67 -7.37
CA LEU A 170 -17.88 -7.72 -7.13
C LEU A 170 -17.76 -6.77 -8.32
N GLU A 171 -17.74 -5.49 -8.07
CA GLU A 171 -17.38 -4.48 -9.04
C GLU A 171 -16.02 -3.87 -8.67
N VAL A 172 -15.10 -3.86 -9.62
CA VAL A 172 -13.96 -2.96 -9.64
C VAL A 172 -14.43 -1.72 -10.41
N ARG A 173 -14.58 -0.58 -9.73
CA ARG A 173 -15.17 0.64 -10.29
C ARG A 173 -14.31 1.20 -11.40
N ALA A 174 -14.95 1.93 -12.33
CA ALA A 174 -14.22 2.62 -13.38
C ALA A 174 -13.18 3.57 -12.78
N GLY A 175 -11.95 3.51 -13.28
CA GLY A 175 -10.90 4.49 -13.03
C GLY A 175 -10.88 5.57 -14.11
N ALA A 176 -9.90 6.49 -14.05
CA ALA A 176 -9.76 7.53 -15.09
C ALA A 176 -9.53 6.91 -16.46
N ASN A 177 -8.73 5.86 -16.53
CA ASN A 177 -8.23 5.26 -17.77
C ASN A 177 -8.60 3.77 -17.90
N ALA A 178 -9.50 3.26 -17.05
CA ALA A 178 -9.92 1.87 -17.08
C ALA A 178 -11.44 1.74 -16.85
N PRO A 179 -12.15 0.90 -17.64
CA PRO A 179 -13.59 0.67 -17.46
C PRO A 179 -13.87 -0.12 -16.17
N ALA A 180 -15.09 -0.04 -15.69
CA ALA A 180 -15.54 -0.90 -14.61
C ALA A 180 -15.46 -2.38 -15.02
N LEU A 181 -15.12 -3.25 -14.04
CA LEU A 181 -15.09 -4.69 -14.21
C LEU A 181 -16.05 -5.34 -13.21
N ILE A 182 -17.11 -5.99 -13.69
CA ILE A 182 -18.12 -6.63 -12.85
C ILE A 182 -17.96 -8.14 -12.93
N SER A 183 -17.94 -8.82 -11.78
CA SER A 183 -17.86 -10.28 -11.73
C SER A 183 -19.18 -10.94 -12.14
N PRO A 184 -19.14 -12.21 -12.57
CA PRO A 184 -20.33 -13.06 -12.53
C PRO A 184 -20.93 -13.06 -11.12
N ALA A 185 -22.26 -13.28 -11.05
CA ALA A 185 -22.93 -13.40 -9.77
C ALA A 185 -22.46 -14.65 -9.01
N PHE A 186 -22.29 -14.51 -7.70
CA PHE A 186 -21.90 -15.59 -6.78
C PHE A 186 -22.86 -15.63 -5.57
N PRO A 187 -22.93 -16.75 -4.84
CA PRO A 187 -23.81 -16.91 -3.66
C PRO A 187 -23.46 -15.99 -2.53
#